data_5ec5a267910c8e4b6f6d05c62ba69f51
#
_entry.id   5ec5a267910c8e4b6f6d05c62ba69f51
#
_cell.length_a   1.000
_cell.length_b   1.000
_cell.length_c   1.000
_cell.angle_alpha   90.00
_cell.angle_beta   90.00
_cell.angle_gamma   90.00
#
_symmetry.space_group_name_H-M   'P 1'
#
loop_
_entity.id
_entity.type
_entity.pdbx_description
1 polymer ?
#
loop_
_entity_poly.entity_id
_entity_poly.type
_entity_poly.pdbx_seq_one_letter_code
_entity_poly.pdbx_strand_id
1 'polypeptide(L)'
;MTQDQTTDPGTTPEDRTPWRPSRTVAVVLAGGTGTRLGLGIPKQLLKIAGKPIIEHTLAVFEAAPEIDEIIVLMATGHVAEAQKIVDKAGFRKVTKVIEGGDTRNDTTRVALDAVGAGDCNILFHDAVRPLLSGRIVRECVNALWTYSAVDVAIPSADTIIQVDENECITDIPVRATLRRGQTPQAFRSGTIREAYRRAEGDPNFAATDDCGVVLRYLPETPIKVIDGSDENIKVTHPVDVHLADKLFQLAAAKVPRLTDHRAYSEEVSGRTIVVFGGSYGIGHDLTELARRYGAQVFPFSRSSTGTHVERPEDVEAALRTAFEATGRIDHVVVTAGILEKGALAEMDQETIDRVLQVNFVGPVTVARQSLPYLQQTKGQLLLYTSSSYTRGRADYALYSATKAALVNLTQALADEWAEFGVRVNVINPERTATPMRTKAFGAEPEHTLLAAETVAQSSLDVLISDLTGQVIDVRRPPGEAPIAVAVPAQTDRAASAAAVG
;
A
#
# COMPACT_ATOMS: atom_id res chain seq x y z
N MET A 1 30.86 3.59 -67.05
CA MET A 1 31.70 2.89 -66.06
C MET A 1 30.98 2.98 -64.74
N THR A 2 30.19 1.97 -64.51
CA THR A 2 29.37 1.77 -63.30
C THR A 2 30.23 1.07 -62.25
N GLN A 3 30.37 1.69 -61.07
CA GLN A 3 30.96 1.04 -59.92
C GLN A 3 29.84 0.48 -59.06
N ASP A 4 29.86 -0.82 -58.97
CA ASP A 4 29.06 -1.70 -58.15
C ASP A 4 29.46 -1.48 -56.65
N GLN A 5 28.52 -1.02 -55.82
CA GLN A 5 28.67 -1.03 -54.39
C GLN A 5 27.93 -2.26 -53.85
N THR A 6 28.69 -3.29 -53.61
CA THR A 6 28.27 -4.48 -52.84
C THR A 6 27.91 -4.08 -51.40
N THR A 7 26.63 -4.01 -51.13
CA THR A 7 26.12 -3.97 -49.78
C THR A 7 26.26 -5.37 -49.12
N ASP A 8 27.02 -5.41 -48.03
CA ASP A 8 27.14 -6.55 -47.14
C ASP A 8 25.77 -6.94 -46.57
N PRO A 9 25.29 -8.18 -46.75
CA PRO A 9 24.00 -8.59 -46.25
C PRO A 9 24.10 -8.77 -44.73
N GLY A 10 23.49 -7.83 -44.01
CA GLY A 10 23.39 -7.83 -42.58
C GLY A 10 22.89 -9.16 -42.03
N THR A 11 23.59 -9.62 -41.00
CA THR A 11 23.24 -10.76 -40.13
C THR A 11 21.76 -10.72 -39.74
N THR A 12 21.05 -11.78 -40.12
CA THR A 12 19.65 -12.01 -39.73
C THR A 12 19.53 -12.18 -38.21
N PRO A 13 18.38 -11.85 -37.60
CA PRO A 13 18.17 -11.95 -36.16
C PRO A 13 18.30 -13.36 -35.54
N GLU A 14 18.43 -14.40 -36.38
CA GLU A 14 18.41 -15.80 -35.97
C GLU A 14 19.75 -16.37 -35.44
N ASP A 15 20.88 -15.64 -35.57
CA ASP A 15 22.21 -16.16 -35.23
C ASP A 15 22.75 -15.69 -33.87
N ARG A 16 21.91 -15.07 -33.03
CA ARG A 16 22.34 -14.66 -31.68
C ARG A 16 22.05 -15.75 -30.69
N THR A 17 23.12 -16.32 -30.09
CA THR A 17 23.00 -17.21 -28.93
C THR A 17 22.04 -16.56 -27.92
N PRO A 18 20.96 -17.26 -27.49
CA PRO A 18 20.00 -16.67 -26.58
C PRO A 18 20.70 -16.20 -25.30
N TRP A 19 20.38 -14.98 -24.85
CA TRP A 19 20.89 -14.44 -23.60
C TRP A 19 20.51 -15.38 -22.44
N ARG A 20 21.49 -15.85 -21.70
CA ARG A 20 21.30 -16.69 -20.51
C ARG A 20 22.08 -16.10 -19.35
N PRO A 21 21.47 -15.19 -18.56
CA PRO A 21 22.15 -14.65 -17.39
C PRO A 21 22.39 -15.72 -16.35
N SER A 22 23.50 -15.64 -15.63
CA SER A 22 23.78 -16.52 -14.51
C SER A 22 22.87 -16.23 -13.30
N ARG A 23 22.43 -14.97 -13.16
CA ARG A 23 21.56 -14.47 -12.11
C ARG A 23 20.95 -13.12 -12.49
N THR A 24 19.96 -12.69 -11.71
CA THR A 24 19.36 -11.35 -11.78
C THR A 24 19.57 -10.62 -10.45
N VAL A 25 20.20 -9.46 -10.50
CA VAL A 25 20.54 -8.64 -9.32
C VAL A 25 19.69 -7.37 -9.31
N ALA A 26 18.95 -7.15 -8.23
CA ALA A 26 18.31 -5.87 -7.96
C ALA A 26 19.26 -4.95 -7.18
N VAL A 27 19.50 -3.77 -7.69
CA VAL A 27 20.31 -2.73 -7.05
C VAL A 27 19.40 -1.63 -6.57
N VAL A 28 19.24 -1.51 -5.25
CA VAL A 28 18.37 -0.50 -4.62
C VAL A 28 19.20 0.73 -4.29
N LEU A 29 18.95 1.82 -5.05
CA LEU A 29 19.65 3.09 -4.93
C LEU A 29 19.05 3.94 -3.80
N ALA A 30 19.72 3.99 -2.67
CA ALA A 30 19.32 4.67 -1.45
C ALA A 30 20.33 5.74 -0.99
N GLY A 31 21.20 6.25 -1.88
CA GLY A 31 22.26 7.21 -1.59
C GLY A 31 21.79 8.66 -1.37
N GLY A 32 20.52 8.98 -1.66
CA GLY A 32 20.01 10.34 -1.54
C GLY A 32 19.85 10.80 -0.08
N THR A 33 20.42 11.97 0.26
CA THR A 33 20.37 12.54 1.62
C THR A 33 19.04 13.20 2.00
N GLY A 34 18.10 13.35 1.04
CA GLY A 34 16.75 13.85 1.35
C GLY A 34 16.67 15.34 1.73
N THR A 35 17.64 16.16 1.37
CA THR A 35 17.71 17.60 1.73
C THR A 35 16.45 18.40 1.42
N ARG A 36 15.69 18.01 0.38
CA ARG A 36 14.41 18.66 -0.01
C ARG A 36 13.27 18.44 0.97
N LEU A 37 13.36 17.44 1.86
CA LEU A 37 12.34 17.16 2.87
C LEU A 37 12.59 17.90 4.19
N GLY A 38 13.80 18.42 4.44
CA GLY A 38 14.14 19.21 5.63
C GLY A 38 14.07 18.47 6.98
N LEU A 39 14.01 17.13 6.97
CA LEU A 39 13.74 16.33 8.16
C LEU A 39 14.97 15.79 8.90
N GLY A 40 16.19 16.11 8.44
CA GLY A 40 17.45 15.70 9.10
C GLY A 40 17.77 14.20 9.05
N ILE A 41 16.91 13.37 8.47
CA ILE A 41 17.12 11.95 8.24
C ILE A 41 16.94 11.62 6.74
N PRO A 42 17.65 10.60 6.22
CA PRO A 42 17.46 10.14 4.85
C PRO A 42 16.01 9.74 4.59
N LYS A 43 15.45 10.24 3.48
CA LYS A 43 14.02 10.04 3.15
C LYS A 43 13.62 8.57 3.01
N GLN A 44 14.51 7.69 2.60
CA GLN A 44 14.28 6.25 2.48
C GLN A 44 14.07 5.55 3.82
N LEU A 45 14.44 6.21 4.93
CA LEU A 45 14.22 5.72 6.30
C LEU A 45 12.92 6.26 6.94
N LEU A 46 12.24 7.22 6.27
CA LEU A 46 10.94 7.69 6.71
C LEU A 46 9.93 6.55 6.66
N LYS A 47 9.01 6.54 7.61
CA LYS A 47 7.93 5.54 7.65
C LYS A 47 6.74 5.98 6.78
N ILE A 48 6.22 5.04 6.03
CA ILE A 48 4.96 5.09 5.30
C ILE A 48 4.22 3.79 5.59
N ALA A 49 2.94 3.85 5.90
CA ALA A 49 2.15 2.68 6.27
C ALA A 49 2.83 1.80 7.35
N GLY A 50 3.40 2.45 8.37
CA GLY A 50 4.04 1.80 9.52
C GLY A 50 5.46 1.26 9.30
N LYS A 51 6.00 1.27 8.07
CA LYS A 51 7.31 0.72 7.72
C LYS A 51 8.21 1.75 7.03
N PRO A 52 9.55 1.67 7.19
CA PRO A 52 10.47 2.48 6.40
C PRO A 52 10.24 2.34 4.90
N ILE A 53 10.36 3.43 4.16
CA ILE A 53 10.16 3.42 2.68
C ILE A 53 11.02 2.34 2.01
N ILE A 54 12.28 2.22 2.40
CA ILE A 54 13.19 1.21 1.85
C ILE A 54 12.73 -0.22 2.13
N GLU A 55 12.10 -0.49 3.28
CA GLU A 55 11.59 -1.82 3.62
C GLU A 55 10.51 -2.28 2.65
N HIS A 56 9.59 -1.37 2.26
CA HIS A 56 8.58 -1.66 1.24
C HIS A 56 9.21 -2.02 -0.11
N THR A 57 10.20 -1.25 -0.53
CA THR A 57 10.92 -1.50 -1.79
C THR A 57 11.64 -2.84 -1.78
N LEU A 58 12.36 -3.15 -0.69
CA LEU A 58 13.08 -4.41 -0.54
C LEU A 58 12.12 -5.61 -0.52
N ALA A 59 10.96 -5.48 0.13
CA ALA A 59 9.97 -6.54 0.19
C ALA A 59 9.45 -6.95 -1.20
N VAL A 60 9.31 -6.02 -2.14
CA VAL A 60 8.91 -6.34 -3.53
C VAL A 60 9.96 -7.20 -4.23
N PHE A 61 11.24 -6.86 -4.11
CA PHE A 61 12.32 -7.64 -4.72
C PHE A 61 12.55 -8.97 -4.01
N GLU A 62 12.42 -9.02 -2.68
CA GLU A 62 12.50 -10.26 -1.91
C GLU A 62 11.43 -11.28 -2.36
N ALA A 63 10.20 -10.80 -2.60
CA ALA A 63 9.08 -11.63 -3.04
C ALA A 63 9.13 -12.01 -4.53
N ALA A 64 9.92 -11.30 -5.36
CA ALA A 64 9.97 -11.53 -6.80
C ALA A 64 10.80 -12.78 -7.14
N PRO A 65 10.22 -13.84 -7.73
CA PRO A 65 10.97 -15.06 -8.07
C PRO A 65 12.05 -14.84 -9.15
N GLU A 66 11.91 -13.76 -9.92
CA GLU A 66 12.86 -13.38 -10.97
C GLU A 66 14.16 -12.78 -10.42
N ILE A 67 14.21 -12.43 -9.13
CA ILE A 67 15.37 -11.79 -8.48
C ILE A 67 16.11 -12.81 -7.62
N ASP A 68 17.40 -12.95 -7.85
CA ASP A 68 18.27 -13.87 -7.11
C ASP A 68 19.02 -13.17 -5.98
N GLU A 69 19.36 -11.89 -6.15
CA GLU A 69 20.21 -11.12 -5.24
C GLU A 69 19.74 -9.65 -5.17
N ILE A 70 19.87 -9.05 -3.98
CA ILE A 70 19.60 -7.64 -3.75
C ILE A 70 20.85 -6.99 -3.16
N ILE A 71 21.28 -5.86 -3.74
CA ILE A 71 22.36 -5.02 -3.22
C ILE A 71 21.79 -3.63 -2.91
N VAL A 72 22.03 -3.13 -1.71
CA VAL A 72 21.55 -1.81 -1.27
C VAL A 72 22.71 -0.83 -1.21
N LEU A 73 22.59 0.29 -1.93
CA LEU A 73 23.53 1.42 -1.94
C LEU A 73 22.96 2.54 -1.08
N MET A 74 23.40 2.61 0.19
CA MET A 74 22.86 3.53 1.18
C MET A 74 23.62 4.87 1.21
N ALA A 75 22.97 5.93 1.70
CA ALA A 75 23.61 7.19 2.00
C ALA A 75 24.70 6.99 3.06
N THR A 76 25.81 7.74 2.91
CA THR A 76 26.95 7.72 3.82
C THR A 76 26.52 7.93 5.27
N GLY A 77 27.03 7.09 6.17
CA GLY A 77 26.74 7.11 7.61
C GLY A 77 25.45 6.41 8.03
N HIS A 78 24.65 5.85 7.08
CA HIS A 78 23.35 5.22 7.38
C HIS A 78 23.25 3.74 6.98
N VAL A 79 24.36 3.09 6.71
CA VAL A 79 24.44 1.66 6.36
C VAL A 79 23.93 0.80 7.53
N ALA A 80 24.30 1.14 8.76
CA ALA A 80 23.93 0.37 9.95
C ALA A 80 22.40 0.39 10.20
N GLU A 81 21.73 1.51 9.94
CA GLU A 81 20.27 1.60 10.03
C GLU A 81 19.57 0.73 8.97
N ALA A 82 20.06 0.78 7.73
CA ALA A 82 19.53 -0.05 6.66
C ALA A 82 19.77 -1.54 6.95
N GLN A 83 20.94 -1.92 7.48
CA GLN A 83 21.23 -3.31 7.87
C GLN A 83 20.27 -3.78 8.95
N LYS A 84 19.98 -2.97 9.97
CA LYS A 84 18.98 -3.33 11.00
C LYS A 84 17.58 -3.57 10.43
N ILE A 85 17.19 -2.81 9.41
CA ILE A 85 15.91 -3.02 8.71
C ILE A 85 15.91 -4.37 8.00
N VAL A 86 16.99 -4.68 7.26
CA VAL A 86 17.16 -5.96 6.55
C VAL A 86 17.10 -7.14 7.52
N ASP A 87 17.84 -7.07 8.63
CA ASP A 87 17.90 -8.14 9.62
C ASP A 87 16.54 -8.35 10.32
N LYS A 88 15.89 -7.25 10.71
CA LYS A 88 14.56 -7.29 11.35
C LYS A 88 13.48 -7.86 10.44
N ALA A 89 13.50 -7.48 9.15
CA ALA A 89 12.53 -7.97 8.17
C ALA A 89 12.82 -9.38 7.67
N GLY A 90 14.03 -9.91 7.94
CA GLY A 90 14.45 -11.25 7.53
C GLY A 90 14.65 -11.40 6.02
N PHE A 91 15.04 -10.36 5.31
CA PHE A 91 15.32 -10.39 3.88
C PHE A 91 16.53 -11.27 3.58
N ARG A 92 16.33 -12.35 2.82
CA ARG A 92 17.35 -13.37 2.53
C ARG A 92 18.14 -13.08 1.27
N LYS A 93 17.53 -12.38 0.31
CA LYS A 93 18.16 -12.02 -0.98
C LYS A 93 19.08 -10.81 -0.85
N VAL A 94 19.00 -10.03 0.23
CA VAL A 94 19.89 -8.90 0.49
C VAL A 94 21.26 -9.43 0.90
N THR A 95 22.22 -9.37 -0.01
CA THR A 95 23.59 -9.88 0.22
C THR A 95 24.56 -8.80 0.66
N LYS A 96 24.29 -7.53 0.29
CA LYS A 96 25.15 -6.39 0.59
C LYS A 96 24.33 -5.15 0.91
N VAL A 97 24.72 -4.46 1.99
CA VAL A 97 24.30 -3.10 2.32
C VAL A 97 25.57 -2.27 2.43
N ILE A 98 25.83 -1.41 1.47
CA ILE A 98 27.08 -0.65 1.37
C ILE A 98 26.80 0.83 1.10
N GLU A 99 27.80 1.68 1.30
CA GLU A 99 27.68 3.10 0.96
C GLU A 99 27.66 3.30 -0.56
N GLY A 100 26.80 4.22 -1.02
CA GLY A 100 26.82 4.73 -2.39
C GLY A 100 27.94 5.75 -2.62
N GLY A 101 28.04 6.24 -3.85
CA GLY A 101 28.94 7.34 -4.18
C GLY A 101 28.31 8.72 -3.98
N ASP A 102 29.10 9.77 -4.20
CA ASP A 102 28.71 11.17 -4.01
C ASP A 102 27.60 11.61 -4.98
N THR A 103 27.61 11.06 -6.19
CA THR A 103 26.58 11.29 -7.21
C THR A 103 25.81 10.01 -7.51
N ARG A 104 24.68 10.14 -8.25
CA ARG A 104 23.95 8.97 -8.76
C ARG A 104 24.87 8.09 -9.63
N ASN A 105 25.66 8.68 -10.50
CA ASN A 105 26.54 7.96 -11.40
C ASN A 105 27.67 7.25 -10.65
N ASP A 106 28.23 7.87 -9.61
CA ASP A 106 29.23 7.22 -8.75
C ASP A 106 28.59 6.07 -7.95
N THR A 107 27.37 6.24 -7.49
CA THR A 107 26.60 5.16 -6.83
C THR A 107 26.41 3.99 -7.80
N THR A 108 26.09 4.24 -9.08
CA THR A 108 25.97 3.17 -10.08
C THR A 108 27.31 2.48 -10.33
N ARG A 109 28.43 3.19 -10.37
CA ARG A 109 29.77 2.56 -10.48
C ARG A 109 30.07 1.66 -9.29
N VAL A 110 29.86 2.15 -8.07
CA VAL A 110 30.00 1.33 -6.84
C VAL A 110 29.12 0.08 -6.91
N ALA A 111 27.89 0.22 -7.42
CA ALA A 111 26.99 -0.91 -7.60
C ALA A 111 27.52 -1.93 -8.61
N LEU A 112 28.02 -1.48 -9.76
CA LEU A 112 28.59 -2.34 -10.78
C LEU A 112 29.81 -3.12 -10.25
N ASP A 113 30.64 -2.49 -9.42
CA ASP A 113 31.77 -3.15 -8.76
C ASP A 113 31.27 -4.17 -7.72
N ALA A 114 30.25 -3.82 -6.94
CA ALA A 114 29.64 -4.70 -5.94
C ALA A 114 28.94 -5.91 -6.56
N VAL A 115 28.32 -5.78 -7.74
CA VAL A 115 27.75 -6.89 -8.52
C VAL A 115 28.82 -7.87 -8.93
N GLY A 116 30.08 -7.42 -9.18
CA GLY A 116 31.19 -8.28 -9.58
C GLY A 116 31.14 -8.72 -11.04
N ALA A 117 32.15 -9.45 -11.47
CA ALA A 117 32.27 -9.95 -12.84
C ALA A 117 31.24 -11.03 -13.17
N GLY A 118 30.89 -11.17 -14.45
CA GLY A 118 30.02 -12.21 -14.99
C GLY A 118 28.76 -11.66 -15.65
N ASP A 119 28.18 -12.48 -16.50
CA ASP A 119 26.97 -12.14 -17.23
C ASP A 119 25.74 -12.30 -16.33
N CYS A 120 25.08 -11.19 -16.03
CA CYS A 120 23.88 -11.14 -15.22
C CYS A 120 22.93 -10.05 -15.71
N ASN A 121 21.68 -10.10 -15.28
CA ASN A 121 20.75 -8.98 -15.36
C ASN A 121 20.95 -8.08 -14.15
N ILE A 122 20.88 -6.77 -14.35
CA ILE A 122 20.94 -5.77 -13.28
C ILE A 122 19.73 -4.86 -13.40
N LEU A 123 18.97 -4.71 -12.31
CA LEU A 123 17.85 -3.81 -12.19
C LEU A 123 18.20 -2.69 -11.21
N PHE A 124 18.39 -1.46 -11.67
CA PHE A 124 18.58 -0.29 -10.81
C PHE A 124 17.24 0.30 -10.43
N HIS A 125 16.98 0.44 -9.14
CA HIS A 125 15.72 0.98 -8.64
C HIS A 125 15.91 2.00 -7.53
N ASP A 126 15.16 3.11 -7.61
CA ASP A 126 15.15 4.11 -6.54
C ASP A 126 14.51 3.54 -5.27
N ALA A 127 15.22 3.50 -4.15
CA ALA A 127 14.70 3.06 -2.85
C ALA A 127 13.41 3.79 -2.42
N VAL A 128 13.19 4.97 -2.96
CA VAL A 128 12.06 5.86 -2.66
C VAL A 128 10.88 5.73 -3.64
N ARG A 129 10.77 4.60 -4.32
CA ARG A 129 9.59 4.19 -5.08
C ARG A 129 8.97 2.91 -4.48
N PRO A 130 8.36 3.03 -3.29
CA PRO A 130 7.97 1.86 -2.50
C PRO A 130 6.77 1.09 -3.06
N LEU A 131 6.07 1.64 -4.06
CA LEU A 131 4.88 1.05 -4.68
C LEU A 131 5.20 0.36 -6.02
N LEU A 132 6.45 -0.07 -6.21
CA LEU A 132 6.83 -0.95 -7.31
C LEU A 132 5.99 -2.24 -7.25
N SER A 133 5.49 -2.70 -8.40
CA SER A 133 4.75 -3.96 -8.48
C SER A 133 5.62 -5.11 -9.01
N GLY A 134 5.36 -6.34 -8.55
CA GLY A 134 6.03 -7.54 -9.07
C GLY A 134 5.80 -7.76 -10.58
N ARG A 135 4.69 -7.24 -11.16
CA ARG A 135 4.48 -7.22 -12.61
C ARG A 135 5.59 -6.47 -13.34
N ILE A 136 5.92 -5.27 -12.88
CA ILE A 136 6.96 -4.44 -13.50
C ILE A 136 8.33 -5.15 -13.41
N VAL A 137 8.67 -5.75 -12.27
CA VAL A 137 9.92 -6.50 -12.11
C VAL A 137 10.00 -7.63 -13.13
N ARG A 138 8.94 -8.44 -13.23
CA ARG A 138 8.88 -9.57 -14.17
C ARG A 138 8.98 -9.10 -15.62
N GLU A 139 8.28 -8.06 -16.01
CA GLU A 139 8.32 -7.53 -17.37
C GLU A 139 9.69 -6.97 -17.74
N CYS A 140 10.40 -6.31 -16.79
CA CYS A 140 11.79 -5.89 -16.99
C CYS A 140 12.70 -7.08 -17.28
N VAL A 141 12.65 -8.12 -16.46
CA VAL A 141 13.48 -9.31 -16.62
C VAL A 141 13.16 -10.04 -17.93
N ASN A 142 11.87 -10.17 -18.25
CA ASN A 142 11.46 -10.80 -19.53
C ASN A 142 11.92 -10.00 -20.75
N ALA A 143 11.88 -8.68 -20.72
CA ALA A 143 12.32 -7.85 -21.81
C ALA A 143 13.85 -8.00 -22.08
N LEU A 144 14.65 -8.30 -21.06
CA LEU A 144 16.08 -8.53 -21.19
C LEU A 144 16.42 -9.82 -21.96
N TRP A 145 15.47 -10.73 -22.20
CA TRP A 145 15.70 -11.86 -23.11
C TRP A 145 15.92 -11.40 -24.56
N THR A 146 15.30 -10.30 -24.96
CA THR A 146 15.39 -9.76 -26.33
C THR A 146 16.27 -8.51 -26.40
N TYR A 147 16.13 -7.60 -25.44
CA TYR A 147 16.82 -6.31 -25.40
C TYR A 147 17.96 -6.34 -24.38
N SER A 148 18.97 -5.49 -24.54
CA SER A 148 20.07 -5.38 -23.58
C SER A 148 19.92 -4.21 -22.61
N ALA A 149 18.94 -3.32 -22.86
CA ALA A 149 18.56 -2.22 -22.00
C ALA A 149 17.03 -2.02 -22.00
N VAL A 150 16.47 -1.75 -20.84
CA VAL A 150 15.02 -1.60 -20.61
C VAL A 150 14.77 -0.43 -19.67
N ASP A 151 13.81 0.42 -19.99
CA ASP A 151 13.31 1.48 -19.13
C ASP A 151 11.84 1.25 -18.76
N VAL A 152 11.43 1.78 -17.63
CA VAL A 152 10.04 1.78 -17.18
C VAL A 152 9.49 3.20 -17.28
N ALA A 153 8.38 3.38 -17.98
CA ALA A 153 7.82 4.71 -18.14
C ALA A 153 6.29 4.68 -18.27
N ILE A 154 5.67 5.82 -17.97
CA ILE A 154 4.24 6.06 -18.16
C ILE A 154 4.01 7.22 -19.14
N PRO A 155 2.86 7.29 -19.86
CA PRO A 155 2.51 8.44 -20.67
C PRO A 155 2.53 9.73 -19.86
N SER A 156 2.94 10.85 -20.49
CA SER A 156 2.79 12.16 -19.84
C SER A 156 1.32 12.57 -19.81
N ALA A 157 0.79 12.85 -18.62
CA ALA A 157 -0.58 13.38 -18.48
C ALA A 157 -0.64 14.87 -18.88
N ASP A 158 0.44 15.61 -18.60
CA ASP A 158 0.52 17.04 -18.81
C ASP A 158 1.20 17.38 -20.15
N THR A 159 0.92 18.57 -20.64
CA THR A 159 1.68 19.17 -21.73
C THR A 159 3.06 19.60 -21.24
N ILE A 160 4.11 19.07 -21.86
CA ILE A 160 5.49 19.47 -21.58
C ILE A 160 5.84 20.66 -22.47
N ILE A 161 6.45 21.67 -21.87
CA ILE A 161 6.96 22.84 -22.56
C ILE A 161 8.48 22.93 -22.39
N GLN A 162 9.18 23.35 -23.41
CA GLN A 162 10.58 23.76 -23.30
C GLN A 162 10.66 25.28 -23.21
N VAL A 163 11.53 25.79 -22.38
CA VAL A 163 11.75 27.23 -22.16
C VAL A 163 13.21 27.58 -22.36
N ASP A 164 13.48 28.83 -22.74
CA ASP A 164 14.81 29.40 -22.77
C ASP A 164 15.26 29.93 -21.40
N GLU A 165 16.41 30.59 -21.35
CA GLU A 165 16.98 31.19 -20.13
C GLU A 165 16.15 32.37 -19.56
N ASN A 166 15.20 32.91 -20.35
CA ASN A 166 14.29 33.97 -19.97
C ASN A 166 12.90 33.41 -19.59
N GLU A 167 12.78 32.09 -19.44
CA GLU A 167 11.53 31.39 -19.17
C GLU A 167 10.44 31.57 -20.26
N CYS A 168 10.85 31.86 -21.51
CA CYS A 168 9.96 31.94 -22.67
C CYS A 168 9.87 30.57 -23.33
N ILE A 169 8.63 30.18 -23.75
CA ILE A 169 8.39 28.89 -24.41
C ILE A 169 9.11 28.88 -25.77
N THR A 170 9.96 27.86 -25.97
CA THR A 170 10.70 27.63 -27.21
C THR A 170 10.15 26.45 -28.02
N ASP A 171 9.54 25.45 -27.34
CA ASP A 171 8.93 24.30 -27.98
C ASP A 171 7.83 23.67 -27.11
N ILE A 172 6.88 23.00 -27.77
CA ILE A 172 5.84 22.19 -27.13
C ILE A 172 5.83 20.83 -27.84
N PRO A 173 6.61 19.86 -27.35
CA PRO A 173 6.73 18.54 -27.97
C PRO A 173 5.40 17.80 -28.05
N VAL A 174 5.24 16.94 -29.07
CA VAL A 174 4.04 16.13 -29.25
C VAL A 174 3.85 15.17 -28.06
N ARG A 175 2.83 15.41 -27.24
CA ARG A 175 2.55 14.66 -25.99
C ARG A 175 2.48 13.15 -26.18
N ALA A 176 1.94 12.68 -27.32
CA ALA A 176 1.78 11.27 -27.61
C ALA A 176 3.11 10.48 -27.62
N THR A 177 4.23 11.14 -27.89
CA THR A 177 5.58 10.54 -27.90
C THR A 177 6.30 10.67 -26.57
N LEU A 178 5.76 11.46 -25.63
CA LEU A 178 6.42 11.73 -24.35
C LEU A 178 6.02 10.71 -23.29
N ARG A 179 7.02 10.33 -22.52
CA ARG A 179 6.89 9.42 -21.36
C ARG A 179 7.58 10.02 -20.15
N ARG A 180 7.06 9.74 -18.97
CA ARG A 180 7.72 10.03 -17.69
C ARG A 180 8.47 8.78 -17.26
N GLY A 181 9.82 8.84 -17.22
CA GLY A 181 10.66 7.74 -16.79
C GLY A 181 10.45 7.40 -15.33
N GLN A 182 10.45 6.12 -15.05
CA GLN A 182 10.40 5.55 -13.70
C GLN A 182 11.60 4.62 -13.50
N THR A 183 11.59 3.86 -12.44
CA THR A 183 12.49 2.72 -12.22
C THR A 183 11.67 1.49 -11.83
N PRO A 184 12.17 0.26 -12.08
CA PRO A 184 13.56 -0.13 -12.41
C PRO A 184 13.99 0.26 -13.81
N GLN A 185 15.30 0.57 -13.96
CA GLN A 185 16.00 0.56 -15.23
C GLN A 185 16.82 -0.72 -15.29
N ALA A 186 16.63 -1.54 -16.31
CA ALA A 186 17.19 -2.88 -16.34
C ALA A 186 18.15 -3.08 -17.53
N PHE A 187 19.25 -3.77 -17.26
CA PHE A 187 20.33 -3.94 -18.22
C PHE A 187 20.94 -5.34 -18.17
N ARG A 188 21.46 -5.82 -19.30
CA ARG A 188 22.49 -6.85 -19.29
C ARG A 188 23.78 -6.24 -18.77
N SER A 189 24.48 -6.92 -17.87
CA SER A 189 25.67 -6.37 -17.18
C SER A 189 26.73 -5.85 -18.14
N GLY A 190 26.99 -6.55 -19.25
CA GLY A 190 27.96 -6.11 -20.27
C GLY A 190 27.58 -4.78 -20.89
N THR A 191 26.32 -4.55 -21.18
CA THR A 191 25.85 -3.29 -21.82
C THR A 191 26.07 -2.10 -20.92
N ILE A 192 25.61 -2.16 -19.68
CA ILE A 192 25.74 -1.01 -18.78
C ILE A 192 27.19 -0.74 -18.38
N ARG A 193 28.02 -1.78 -18.20
CA ARG A 193 29.45 -1.62 -17.94
C ARG A 193 30.16 -0.94 -19.10
N GLU A 194 29.90 -1.36 -20.34
CA GLU A 194 30.49 -0.74 -21.53
C GLU A 194 30.06 0.73 -21.68
N ALA A 195 28.80 1.05 -21.41
CA ALA A 195 28.34 2.44 -21.46
C ALA A 195 29.09 3.30 -20.45
N TYR A 196 29.24 2.86 -19.19
CA TYR A 196 30.01 3.60 -18.16
C TYR A 196 31.49 3.65 -18.46
N ARG A 197 32.10 2.61 -19.03
CA ARG A 197 33.48 2.59 -19.47
C ARG A 197 33.77 3.65 -20.57
N ARG A 198 32.85 3.78 -21.55
CA ARG A 198 32.97 4.83 -22.57
C ARG A 198 32.78 6.23 -22.01
N ALA A 199 31.97 6.36 -20.96
CA ALA A 199 31.73 7.63 -20.29
C ALA A 199 32.91 8.14 -19.45
N GLU A 200 33.85 7.29 -19.02
CA GLU A 200 34.97 7.64 -18.14
C GLU A 200 35.91 8.71 -18.73
N GLY A 201 36.02 8.80 -20.06
CA GLY A 201 36.87 9.78 -20.74
C GLY A 201 36.18 11.09 -21.11
N ASP A 202 34.90 11.26 -20.83
CA ASP A 202 34.13 12.45 -21.22
C ASP A 202 34.12 13.50 -20.09
N PRO A 203 34.82 14.64 -20.22
CA PRO A 203 34.82 15.71 -19.23
C PRO A 203 33.45 16.37 -19.06
N ASN A 204 32.53 16.19 -20.03
CA ASN A 204 31.17 16.68 -20.01
C ASN A 204 30.18 15.60 -19.62
N PHE A 205 30.63 14.54 -18.94
CA PHE A 205 29.75 13.48 -18.47
C PHE A 205 28.73 14.03 -17.48
N ALA A 206 27.47 14.07 -17.91
CA ALA A 206 26.34 14.39 -17.08
C ALA A 206 25.17 13.51 -17.52
N ALA A 207 24.70 12.63 -16.66
CA ALA A 207 23.54 11.80 -16.90
C ALA A 207 22.60 11.88 -15.70
N THR A 208 21.30 11.97 -15.98
CA THR A 208 20.24 12.03 -14.98
C THR A 208 19.84 10.63 -14.52
N ASP A 209 20.07 9.62 -15.39
CA ASP A 209 19.73 8.22 -15.15
C ASP A 209 20.64 7.27 -15.98
N ASP A 210 20.51 5.96 -15.73
CA ASP A 210 21.37 4.96 -16.35
C ASP A 210 21.01 4.67 -17.81
N CYS A 211 19.73 4.81 -18.19
CA CYS A 211 19.30 4.73 -19.59
C CYS A 211 19.87 5.87 -20.43
N GLY A 212 19.98 7.07 -19.87
CA GLY A 212 20.63 8.22 -20.51
C GLY A 212 22.11 7.98 -20.78
N VAL A 213 22.82 7.23 -19.92
CA VAL A 213 24.21 6.82 -20.17
C VAL A 213 24.28 5.87 -21.36
N VAL A 214 23.41 4.85 -21.39
CA VAL A 214 23.36 3.91 -22.53
C VAL A 214 23.01 4.64 -23.83
N LEU A 215 22.00 5.51 -23.82
CA LEU A 215 21.57 6.26 -25.00
C LEU A 215 22.69 7.14 -25.56
N ARG A 216 23.48 7.77 -24.69
CA ARG A 216 24.57 8.69 -25.12
C ARG A 216 25.81 7.95 -25.62
N TYR A 217 26.23 6.88 -24.94
CA TYR A 217 27.51 6.23 -25.21
C TYR A 217 27.40 4.92 -26.01
N LEU A 218 26.19 4.38 -26.16
CA LEU A 218 25.86 3.23 -26.98
C LEU A 218 24.62 3.52 -27.85
N PRO A 219 24.63 4.54 -28.72
CA PRO A 219 23.43 4.99 -29.44
C PRO A 219 22.84 3.93 -30.36
N GLU A 220 23.59 2.90 -30.74
CA GLU A 220 23.11 1.74 -31.50
C GLU A 220 22.32 0.74 -30.67
N THR A 221 22.32 0.87 -29.34
CA THR A 221 21.64 -0.04 -28.43
C THR A 221 20.19 0.41 -28.21
N PRO A 222 19.19 -0.33 -28.68
CA PRO A 222 17.80 0.03 -28.43
C PRO A 222 17.46 -0.15 -26.96
N ILE A 223 16.84 0.86 -26.37
CA ILE A 223 16.30 0.81 -25.00
C ILE A 223 14.82 0.54 -25.10
N LYS A 224 14.38 -0.63 -24.65
CA LYS A 224 12.96 -1.01 -24.64
C LYS A 224 12.23 -0.32 -23.49
N VAL A 225 11.13 0.36 -23.80
CA VAL A 225 10.24 0.91 -22.78
C VAL A 225 9.15 -0.12 -22.47
N ILE A 226 8.92 -0.38 -21.19
CA ILE A 226 7.78 -1.14 -20.67
C ILE A 226 6.85 -0.24 -19.88
N ASP A 227 5.59 -0.65 -19.76
CA ASP A 227 4.58 0.15 -19.07
C ASP A 227 4.79 0.15 -17.56
N GLY A 228 4.97 1.33 -17.00
CA GLY A 228 5.04 1.57 -15.57
C GLY A 228 3.66 1.54 -14.88
N SER A 229 3.54 2.28 -13.80
CA SER A 229 2.28 2.51 -13.07
C SER A 229 2.26 3.91 -12.50
N ASP A 230 1.10 4.57 -12.52
CA ASP A 230 0.90 5.85 -11.82
C ASP A 230 1.09 5.72 -10.31
N GLU A 231 0.90 4.52 -9.75
CA GLU A 231 1.17 4.23 -8.34
C GLU A 231 2.67 4.16 -8.03
N ASN A 232 3.54 3.86 -9.00
CA ASN A 232 5.00 3.77 -8.81
C ASN A 232 5.65 5.16 -8.71
N ILE A 233 5.12 5.98 -7.80
CA ILE A 233 5.58 7.34 -7.56
C ILE A 233 6.95 7.37 -6.90
N LYS A 234 7.70 8.46 -7.14
CA LYS A 234 8.96 8.75 -6.44
C LYS A 234 8.67 9.70 -5.28
N VAL A 235 8.90 9.27 -4.04
CA VAL A 235 8.79 10.13 -2.86
C VAL A 235 9.94 11.12 -2.85
N THR A 236 9.63 12.38 -3.15
CA THR A 236 10.63 13.45 -3.34
C THR A 236 10.34 14.67 -2.46
N HIS A 237 9.07 15.01 -2.30
CA HIS A 237 8.57 16.15 -1.54
C HIS A 237 7.72 15.69 -0.33
N PRO A 238 7.49 16.53 0.68
CA PRO A 238 6.65 16.19 1.83
C PRO A 238 5.25 15.69 1.45
N VAL A 239 4.64 16.27 0.41
CA VAL A 239 3.32 15.86 -0.08
C VAL A 239 3.31 14.43 -0.62
N ASP A 240 4.44 13.96 -1.18
CA ASP A 240 4.54 12.60 -1.73
C ASP A 240 4.48 11.54 -0.64
N VAL A 241 4.89 11.86 0.60
CA VAL A 241 4.77 10.96 1.76
C VAL A 241 3.30 10.67 2.06
N HIS A 242 2.47 11.71 2.09
CA HIS A 242 1.03 11.57 2.31
C HIS A 242 0.35 10.85 1.14
N LEU A 243 0.77 11.14 -0.09
CA LEU A 243 0.25 10.45 -1.27
C LEU A 243 0.60 8.97 -1.26
N ALA A 244 1.87 8.63 -0.96
CA ALA A 244 2.31 7.24 -0.86
C ALA A 244 1.56 6.49 0.25
N ASP A 245 1.41 7.09 1.44
CA ASP A 245 0.64 6.50 2.54
C ASP A 245 -0.80 6.19 2.10
N LYS A 246 -1.44 7.14 1.39
CA LYS A 246 -2.79 6.93 0.86
C LYS A 246 -2.85 5.85 -0.21
N LEU A 247 -1.86 5.76 -1.09
CA LEU A 247 -1.78 4.71 -2.10
C LEU A 247 -1.56 3.34 -1.46
N PHE A 248 -0.74 3.23 -0.40
CA PHE A 248 -0.63 1.99 0.38
C PHE A 248 -1.95 1.59 1.01
N GLN A 249 -2.70 2.53 1.58
CA GLN A 249 -4.03 2.26 2.11
C GLN A 249 -4.99 1.73 1.03
N LEU A 250 -4.93 2.29 -0.19
CA LEU A 250 -5.73 1.82 -1.32
C LEU A 250 -5.28 0.45 -1.85
N ALA A 251 -3.97 0.18 -1.86
CA ALA A 251 -3.41 -1.11 -2.26
C ALA A 251 -3.71 -2.22 -1.23
N ALA A 252 -3.71 -1.90 0.06
CA ALA A 252 -4.11 -2.82 1.14
C ALA A 252 -5.58 -3.27 1.03
N ALA A 253 -6.41 -2.56 0.25
CA ALA A 253 -7.77 -2.99 -0.06
C ALA A 253 -7.83 -4.34 -0.83
N LYS A 254 -6.72 -4.83 -1.34
CA LYS A 254 -6.62 -6.15 -2.01
C LYS A 254 -6.03 -7.19 -1.06
N VAL A 255 -6.72 -7.45 0.06
CA VAL A 255 -6.33 -8.58 0.92
C VAL A 255 -6.45 -9.87 0.11
N PRO A 256 -5.40 -10.70 0.03
CA PRO A 256 -5.47 -11.97 -0.67
C PRO A 256 -6.55 -12.85 -0.04
N ARG A 257 -7.48 -13.32 -0.86
CA ARG A 257 -8.47 -14.32 -0.46
C ARG A 257 -7.91 -15.71 -0.68
N LEU A 258 -8.14 -16.59 0.28
CA LEU A 258 -7.87 -18.02 0.07
C LEU A 258 -8.86 -18.59 -0.95
N THR A 259 -8.46 -19.64 -1.65
CA THR A 259 -9.19 -20.12 -2.83
C THR A 259 -10.35 -21.04 -2.50
N ASP A 260 -10.29 -21.73 -1.36
CA ASP A 260 -11.29 -22.75 -1.00
C ASP A 260 -11.49 -22.90 0.51
N HIS A 261 -12.51 -23.65 0.86
CA HIS A 261 -12.92 -23.92 2.25
C HIS A 261 -11.81 -24.61 3.07
N ARG A 262 -11.02 -25.48 2.45
CA ARG A 262 -9.96 -26.23 3.15
C ARG A 262 -8.85 -25.30 3.58
N ALA A 263 -8.41 -24.40 2.68
CA ALA A 263 -7.37 -23.42 2.98
C ALA A 263 -7.79 -22.49 4.14
N TYR A 264 -9.06 -22.03 4.16
CA TYR A 264 -9.56 -21.27 5.30
C TYR A 264 -9.57 -22.09 6.60
N SER A 265 -10.01 -23.36 6.54
CA SER A 265 -10.04 -24.21 7.72
C SER A 265 -8.64 -24.49 8.28
N GLU A 266 -7.63 -24.63 7.43
CA GLU A 266 -6.23 -24.82 7.85
C GLU A 266 -5.70 -23.61 8.62
N GLU A 267 -6.08 -22.37 8.25
CA GLU A 267 -5.65 -21.15 8.91
C GLU A 267 -6.48 -20.77 10.14
N VAL A 268 -7.77 -21.10 10.17
CA VAL A 268 -8.73 -20.59 11.14
C VAL A 268 -9.07 -21.62 12.22
N SER A 269 -9.01 -22.93 11.90
CA SER A 269 -9.41 -23.98 12.84
C SER A 269 -8.57 -23.97 14.12
N GLY A 270 -9.23 -24.07 15.26
CA GLY A 270 -8.62 -24.05 16.59
C GLY A 270 -8.17 -22.66 17.06
N ARG A 271 -8.31 -21.61 16.24
CA ARG A 271 -8.09 -20.23 16.68
C ARG A 271 -9.23 -19.77 17.58
N THR A 272 -8.89 -18.96 18.56
CA THR A 272 -9.87 -18.33 19.46
C THR A 272 -10.07 -16.87 19.04
N ILE A 273 -11.31 -16.53 18.72
CA ILE A 273 -11.73 -15.20 18.26
C ILE A 273 -12.74 -14.62 19.23
N VAL A 274 -12.45 -13.46 19.81
CA VAL A 274 -13.37 -12.70 20.65
C VAL A 274 -13.98 -11.58 19.82
N VAL A 275 -15.32 -11.50 19.77
CA VAL A 275 -16.04 -10.51 18.98
C VAL A 275 -16.89 -9.62 19.89
N PHE A 276 -16.49 -8.38 20.08
CA PHE A 276 -17.31 -7.38 20.74
C PHE A 276 -18.26 -6.73 19.73
N GLY A 277 -19.57 -6.89 19.92
CA GLY A 277 -20.62 -6.50 18.97
C GLY A 277 -21.09 -7.65 18.09
N GLY A 278 -20.96 -8.91 18.56
CA GLY A 278 -21.26 -10.12 17.80
C GLY A 278 -22.72 -10.52 17.69
N SER A 279 -23.70 -9.71 18.14
CA SER A 279 -25.11 -10.14 18.19
C SER A 279 -25.88 -9.97 16.88
N TYR A 280 -25.47 -9.04 16.01
CA TYR A 280 -26.10 -8.79 14.71
C TYR A 280 -25.16 -8.08 13.74
N GLY A 281 -25.53 -8.05 12.45
CA GLY A 281 -24.76 -7.40 11.38
C GLY A 281 -23.38 -8.03 11.20
N ILE A 282 -22.37 -7.22 10.87
CA ILE A 282 -21.04 -7.69 10.51
C ILE A 282 -20.42 -8.62 11.57
N GLY A 283 -20.55 -8.29 12.85
CA GLY A 283 -19.98 -9.11 13.93
C GLY A 283 -20.65 -10.49 14.05
N HIS A 284 -21.95 -10.58 13.84
CA HIS A 284 -22.69 -11.84 13.79
C HIS A 284 -22.22 -12.70 12.60
N ASP A 285 -22.19 -12.11 11.41
CA ASP A 285 -21.82 -12.84 10.20
C ASP A 285 -20.37 -13.32 10.23
N LEU A 286 -19.46 -12.51 10.80
CA LEU A 286 -18.07 -12.94 11.04
C LEU A 286 -18.02 -14.11 12.05
N THR A 287 -18.83 -14.06 13.11
CA THR A 287 -18.91 -15.15 14.10
C THR A 287 -19.32 -16.45 13.44
N GLU A 288 -20.41 -16.44 12.66
CA GLU A 288 -20.91 -17.63 11.98
C GLU A 288 -19.95 -18.13 10.89
N LEU A 289 -19.31 -17.22 10.17
CA LEU A 289 -18.32 -17.55 9.15
C LEU A 289 -17.09 -18.23 9.76
N ALA A 290 -16.50 -17.65 10.80
CA ALA A 290 -15.32 -18.20 11.43
C ALA A 290 -15.59 -19.56 12.11
N ARG A 291 -16.77 -19.74 12.71
CA ARG A 291 -17.22 -21.05 13.24
C ARG A 291 -17.30 -22.12 12.17
N ARG A 292 -17.77 -21.78 10.97
CA ARG A 292 -17.82 -22.72 9.83
C ARG A 292 -16.44 -23.24 9.43
N TYR A 293 -15.39 -22.44 9.65
CA TYR A 293 -14.01 -22.84 9.40
C TYR A 293 -13.29 -23.43 10.62
N GLY A 294 -14.04 -23.70 11.72
CA GLY A 294 -13.52 -24.40 12.89
C GLY A 294 -12.90 -23.54 13.98
N ALA A 295 -13.09 -22.21 13.93
CA ALA A 295 -12.68 -21.32 15.03
C ALA A 295 -13.57 -21.48 16.26
N GLN A 296 -13.00 -21.26 17.44
CA GLN A 296 -13.72 -21.07 18.69
C GLN A 296 -14.06 -19.57 18.84
N VAL A 297 -15.31 -19.20 18.61
CA VAL A 297 -15.72 -17.80 18.58
C VAL A 297 -16.60 -17.46 19.78
N PHE A 298 -16.21 -16.41 20.50
CA PHE A 298 -16.88 -15.86 21.67
C PHE A 298 -17.48 -14.50 21.35
N PRO A 299 -18.77 -14.42 20.97
CA PRO A 299 -19.43 -13.17 20.68
C PRO A 299 -20.00 -12.56 21.98
N PHE A 300 -19.62 -11.29 22.20
CA PHE A 300 -20.13 -10.50 23.32
C PHE A 300 -20.85 -9.24 22.81
N SER A 301 -21.94 -8.88 23.45
CA SER A 301 -22.65 -7.65 23.15
C SER A 301 -23.54 -7.21 24.31
N ARG A 302 -23.94 -5.95 24.28
CA ARG A 302 -24.90 -5.42 25.26
C ARG A 302 -26.25 -6.19 25.24
N SER A 303 -26.72 -6.56 24.05
CA SER A 303 -28.06 -7.18 23.90
C SER A 303 -28.08 -8.67 24.20
N SER A 304 -27.01 -9.41 23.94
CA SER A 304 -26.99 -10.87 24.11
C SER A 304 -26.35 -11.34 25.40
N THR A 305 -25.30 -10.64 25.86
CA THR A 305 -24.50 -11.05 27.03
C THR A 305 -24.41 -9.98 28.12
N GLY A 306 -25.07 -8.82 27.94
CA GLY A 306 -24.97 -7.71 28.88
C GLY A 306 -23.61 -7.02 28.90
N THR A 307 -22.72 -7.31 27.94
CA THR A 307 -21.34 -6.79 27.90
C THR A 307 -21.30 -5.40 27.29
N HIS A 308 -20.87 -4.42 28.05
CA HIS A 308 -20.67 -3.04 27.65
C HIS A 308 -19.19 -2.77 27.38
N VAL A 309 -18.84 -2.46 26.14
CA VAL A 309 -17.43 -2.26 25.74
C VAL A 309 -16.77 -1.07 26.41
N GLU A 310 -17.55 -0.09 26.85
CA GLU A 310 -17.12 1.09 27.59
C GLU A 310 -16.83 0.82 29.09
N ARG A 311 -17.19 -0.36 29.58
CA ARG A 311 -16.94 -0.78 30.97
C ARG A 311 -15.74 -1.71 31.04
N PRO A 312 -14.64 -1.33 31.70
CA PRO A 312 -13.44 -2.16 31.77
C PRO A 312 -13.69 -3.54 32.39
N GLU A 313 -14.54 -3.63 33.41
CA GLU A 313 -14.90 -4.87 34.09
C GLU A 313 -15.64 -5.87 33.18
N ASP A 314 -16.52 -5.39 32.30
CA ASP A 314 -17.23 -6.24 31.36
C ASP A 314 -16.27 -6.78 30.27
N VAL A 315 -15.36 -5.95 29.79
CA VAL A 315 -14.34 -6.33 28.79
C VAL A 315 -13.38 -7.36 29.39
N GLU A 316 -12.90 -7.14 30.64
CA GLU A 316 -12.06 -8.08 31.34
C GLU A 316 -12.74 -9.45 31.52
N ALA A 317 -13.99 -9.43 31.98
CA ALA A 317 -14.77 -10.66 32.17
C ALA A 317 -14.97 -11.44 30.86
N ALA A 318 -15.24 -10.74 29.76
CA ALA A 318 -15.40 -11.34 28.44
C ALA A 318 -14.10 -12.00 27.93
N LEU A 319 -12.97 -11.30 28.03
CA LEU A 319 -11.68 -11.83 27.62
C LEU A 319 -11.27 -13.02 28.50
N ARG A 320 -11.46 -12.93 29.81
CA ARG A 320 -11.18 -14.02 30.74
C ARG A 320 -12.04 -15.25 30.43
N THR A 321 -13.33 -15.09 30.17
CA THR A 321 -14.23 -16.20 29.79
C THR A 321 -13.71 -16.94 28.55
N ALA A 322 -13.30 -16.22 27.52
CA ALA A 322 -12.76 -16.84 26.32
C ALA A 322 -11.41 -17.55 26.58
N PHE A 323 -10.54 -16.92 27.36
CA PHE A 323 -9.23 -17.48 27.70
C PHE A 323 -9.33 -18.72 28.58
N GLU A 324 -10.19 -18.71 29.61
CA GLU A 324 -10.41 -19.86 30.49
C GLU A 324 -10.96 -21.08 29.73
N ALA A 325 -11.79 -20.83 28.71
CA ALA A 325 -12.36 -21.90 27.88
C ALA A 325 -11.35 -22.54 26.90
N THR A 326 -10.34 -21.79 26.44
CA THR A 326 -9.50 -22.23 25.31
C THR A 326 -7.98 -22.20 25.61
N GLY A 327 -7.58 -21.50 26.66
CA GLY A 327 -6.16 -21.26 27.00
C GLY A 327 -5.44 -20.27 26.07
N ARG A 328 -6.15 -19.63 25.14
CA ARG A 328 -5.56 -18.70 24.17
C ARG A 328 -6.57 -17.70 23.62
N ILE A 329 -6.10 -16.56 23.12
CA ILE A 329 -6.88 -15.63 22.29
C ILE A 329 -5.99 -15.23 21.11
N ASP A 330 -6.42 -15.56 19.89
CA ASP A 330 -5.68 -15.26 18.67
C ASP A 330 -6.12 -13.94 18.03
N HIS A 331 -7.42 -13.66 18.10
CA HIS A 331 -7.96 -12.46 17.48
C HIS A 331 -9.01 -11.80 18.38
N VAL A 332 -8.97 -10.47 18.41
CA VAL A 332 -9.99 -9.65 19.06
C VAL A 332 -10.59 -8.70 18.02
N VAL A 333 -11.90 -8.70 17.89
CA VAL A 333 -12.64 -7.94 16.88
C VAL A 333 -13.63 -7.02 17.58
N VAL A 334 -13.64 -5.73 17.21
CA VAL A 334 -14.52 -4.72 17.80
C VAL A 334 -15.43 -4.13 16.74
N THR A 335 -16.60 -4.76 16.55
CA THR A 335 -17.67 -4.25 15.68
C THR A 335 -18.70 -3.39 16.44
N ALA A 336 -18.62 -3.37 17.78
CA ALA A 336 -19.49 -2.57 18.62
C ALA A 336 -19.41 -1.08 18.25
N GLY A 337 -20.56 -0.45 18.15
CA GLY A 337 -20.67 0.96 17.85
C GLY A 337 -22.11 1.42 17.77
N ILE A 338 -22.33 2.72 17.86
CA ILE A 338 -23.64 3.36 17.72
C ILE A 338 -23.55 4.54 16.75
N LEU A 339 -24.63 4.81 16.03
CA LEU A 339 -24.78 5.94 15.13
C LEU A 339 -26.00 6.74 15.53
N GLU A 340 -25.77 7.88 16.15
CA GLU A 340 -26.79 8.86 16.47
C GLU A 340 -26.70 10.01 15.47
N LYS A 341 -27.85 10.41 14.93
CA LYS A 341 -27.99 11.50 13.94
C LYS A 341 -28.60 12.73 14.56
N GLY A 342 -28.15 13.89 14.14
CA GLY A 342 -28.64 15.18 14.54
C GLY A 342 -27.57 16.26 14.43
N ALA A 343 -27.98 17.51 14.35
CA ALA A 343 -27.07 18.63 14.42
C ALA A 343 -26.38 18.67 15.79
N LEU A 344 -25.07 18.85 15.82
CA LEU A 344 -24.30 18.81 17.08
C LEU A 344 -24.81 19.86 18.10
N ALA A 345 -25.26 21.00 17.62
CA ALA A 345 -25.81 22.07 18.48
C ALA A 345 -27.13 21.68 19.21
N GLU A 346 -27.79 20.63 18.72
CA GLU A 346 -29.08 20.17 19.28
C GLU A 346 -28.92 18.86 20.08
N MET A 347 -27.73 18.27 20.07
CA MET A 347 -27.48 17.03 20.85
C MET A 347 -27.37 17.35 22.33
N ASP A 348 -28.04 16.52 23.14
CA ASP A 348 -27.85 16.57 24.58
C ASP A 348 -26.49 15.91 24.98
N GLN A 349 -26.03 16.30 26.16
CA GLN A 349 -24.72 15.85 26.66
C GLN A 349 -24.70 14.34 26.90
N GLU A 350 -25.81 13.73 27.31
CA GLU A 350 -25.89 12.26 27.51
C GLU A 350 -25.66 11.50 26.20
N THR A 351 -26.23 11.97 25.10
CA THR A 351 -26.01 11.40 23.76
C THR A 351 -24.57 11.58 23.30
N ILE A 352 -23.99 12.77 23.53
CA ILE A 352 -22.57 13.02 23.22
C ILE A 352 -21.67 12.05 23.96
N ASP A 353 -21.84 11.95 25.28
CA ASP A 353 -21.03 11.09 26.14
C ASP A 353 -21.18 9.62 25.73
N ARG A 354 -22.39 9.15 25.48
CA ARG A 354 -22.68 7.80 25.05
C ARG A 354 -22.00 7.45 23.72
N VAL A 355 -22.02 8.36 22.74
CA VAL A 355 -21.35 8.12 21.45
C VAL A 355 -19.84 8.02 21.64
N LEU A 356 -19.24 8.91 22.42
CA LEU A 356 -17.80 8.90 22.71
C LEU A 356 -17.41 7.64 23.48
N GLN A 357 -18.17 7.27 24.51
CA GLN A 357 -17.92 6.08 25.33
C GLN A 357 -17.94 4.81 24.50
N VAL A 358 -18.99 4.58 23.72
CA VAL A 358 -19.14 3.33 22.94
C VAL A 358 -18.20 3.28 21.74
N ASN A 359 -18.07 4.40 20.99
CA ASN A 359 -17.36 4.38 19.70
C ASN A 359 -15.86 4.62 19.81
N PHE A 360 -15.35 5.17 20.91
CA PHE A 360 -13.93 5.45 21.08
C PHE A 360 -13.36 4.87 22.38
N VAL A 361 -13.92 5.21 23.55
CA VAL A 361 -13.40 4.72 24.83
C VAL A 361 -13.49 3.17 24.90
N GLY A 362 -14.59 2.60 24.41
CA GLY A 362 -14.77 1.16 24.33
C GLY A 362 -13.66 0.45 23.54
N PRO A 363 -13.43 0.79 22.27
CA PRO A 363 -12.30 0.25 21.50
C PRO A 363 -10.93 0.43 22.16
N VAL A 364 -10.66 1.56 22.81
CA VAL A 364 -9.42 1.80 23.58
C VAL A 364 -9.33 0.84 24.76
N THR A 365 -10.44 0.65 25.49
CA THR A 365 -10.51 -0.28 26.63
C THR A 365 -10.27 -1.72 26.17
N VAL A 366 -10.92 -2.14 25.09
CA VAL A 366 -10.73 -3.49 24.51
C VAL A 366 -9.27 -3.66 24.06
N ALA A 367 -8.71 -2.70 23.33
CA ALA A 367 -7.33 -2.76 22.88
C ALA A 367 -6.36 -2.97 24.06
N ARG A 368 -6.45 -2.10 25.07
CA ARG A 368 -5.56 -2.16 26.24
C ARG A 368 -5.64 -3.48 26.97
N GLN A 369 -6.84 -4.03 27.15
CA GLN A 369 -7.04 -5.26 27.94
C GLN A 369 -6.76 -6.53 27.13
N SER A 370 -6.88 -6.48 25.80
CA SER A 370 -6.58 -7.64 24.96
C SER A 370 -5.09 -7.86 24.70
N LEU A 371 -4.25 -6.83 24.82
CA LEU A 371 -2.83 -6.91 24.52
C LEU A 371 -2.10 -8.07 25.23
N PRO A 372 -2.24 -8.31 26.55
CA PRO A 372 -1.53 -9.41 27.23
C PRO A 372 -1.86 -10.81 26.67
N TYR A 373 -3.06 -10.98 26.11
CA TYR A 373 -3.48 -12.23 25.47
C TYR A 373 -2.93 -12.34 24.05
N LEU A 374 -3.05 -11.24 23.28
CA LEU A 374 -2.60 -11.19 21.88
C LEU A 374 -1.07 -11.33 21.77
N GLN A 375 -0.30 -10.84 22.72
CA GLN A 375 1.15 -11.03 22.78
C GLN A 375 1.55 -12.51 22.82
N GLN A 376 0.81 -13.35 23.53
CA GLN A 376 1.11 -14.78 23.69
C GLN A 376 0.94 -15.54 22.37
N THR A 377 0.03 -15.09 21.52
CA THR A 377 -0.30 -15.76 20.26
C THR A 377 0.28 -15.05 19.03
N LYS A 378 0.93 -13.88 19.22
CA LYS A 378 1.26 -12.93 18.14
C LYS A 378 0.03 -12.62 17.30
N GLY A 379 -1.08 -12.40 17.99
CA GLY A 379 -2.42 -12.31 17.46
C GLY A 379 -2.72 -10.98 16.78
N GLN A 380 -4.03 -10.68 16.64
CA GLN A 380 -4.47 -9.47 15.94
C GLN A 380 -5.67 -8.82 16.60
N LEU A 381 -5.65 -7.47 16.66
CA LEU A 381 -6.79 -6.62 16.95
C LEU A 381 -7.38 -6.09 15.64
N LEU A 382 -8.70 -6.22 15.44
CA LEU A 382 -9.42 -5.69 14.27
C LEU A 382 -10.50 -4.71 14.71
N LEU A 383 -10.37 -3.46 14.25
CA LEU A 383 -11.31 -2.37 14.50
C LEU A 383 -12.16 -2.07 13.27
N TYR A 384 -13.22 -1.25 13.44
CA TYR A 384 -14.09 -0.84 12.33
C TYR A 384 -14.27 0.67 12.30
N THR A 385 -13.91 1.26 11.18
CA THR A 385 -14.17 2.66 10.86
C THR A 385 -15.39 2.80 9.95
N SER A 386 -15.49 3.88 9.21
CA SER A 386 -16.56 4.18 8.26
C SER A 386 -16.01 5.10 7.18
N SER A 387 -16.60 5.11 6.00
CA SER A 387 -16.25 6.03 4.90
C SER A 387 -16.31 7.51 5.30
N SER A 388 -16.90 7.84 6.45
CA SER A 388 -16.90 9.19 7.01
C SER A 388 -15.60 9.57 7.75
N TYR A 389 -14.63 8.66 7.89
CA TYR A 389 -13.35 8.97 8.54
C TYR A 389 -12.48 9.91 7.72
N THR A 390 -12.59 9.89 6.39
CA THR A 390 -11.81 10.76 5.50
C THR A 390 -12.35 12.18 5.42
N ARG A 391 -13.66 12.34 5.65
CA ARG A 391 -14.35 13.64 5.68
C ARG A 391 -15.58 13.52 6.56
N GLY A 392 -15.67 14.36 7.58
CA GLY A 392 -16.85 14.51 8.45
C GLY A 392 -18.10 14.84 7.62
N ARG A 393 -19.24 14.41 8.10
CA ARG A 393 -20.53 14.63 7.42
C ARG A 393 -21.50 15.34 8.36
N ALA A 394 -22.33 16.21 7.82
CA ALA A 394 -23.41 16.84 8.54
C ALA A 394 -24.33 15.78 9.17
N ASP A 395 -24.98 16.14 10.26
CA ASP A 395 -25.92 15.32 11.04
C ASP A 395 -25.35 14.09 11.76
N TYR A 396 -24.05 13.77 11.60
CA TYR A 396 -23.37 12.76 12.41
C TYR A 396 -21.88 13.05 12.61
N ALA A 397 -21.63 14.30 13.02
CA ALA A 397 -20.27 14.80 13.24
C ALA A 397 -19.51 13.96 14.26
N LEU A 398 -20.10 13.61 15.42
CA LEU A 398 -19.46 12.80 16.46
C LEU A 398 -19.12 11.41 15.98
N TYR A 399 -20.02 10.74 15.25
CA TYR A 399 -19.75 9.43 14.67
C TYR A 399 -18.54 9.50 13.73
N SER A 400 -18.52 10.49 12.83
CA SER A 400 -17.41 10.69 11.91
C SER A 400 -16.09 10.93 12.63
N ALA A 401 -16.10 11.78 13.67
CA ALA A 401 -14.92 12.08 14.48
C ALA A 401 -14.38 10.83 15.20
N THR A 402 -15.26 10.05 15.85
CA THR A 402 -14.86 8.81 16.52
C THR A 402 -14.30 7.77 15.54
N LYS A 403 -14.87 7.67 14.33
CA LYS A 403 -14.38 6.74 13.31
C LYS A 403 -13.05 7.18 12.70
N ALA A 404 -12.78 8.48 12.59
CA ALA A 404 -11.46 9.00 12.24
C ALA A 404 -10.42 8.72 13.33
N ALA A 405 -10.80 8.91 14.61
CA ALA A 405 -9.92 8.60 15.75
C ALA A 405 -9.50 7.14 15.78
N LEU A 406 -10.36 6.18 15.42
CA LEU A 406 -10.01 4.75 15.35
C LEU A 406 -8.97 4.44 14.27
N VAL A 407 -8.96 5.17 13.16
CA VAL A 407 -7.92 4.98 12.12
C VAL A 407 -6.56 5.41 12.67
N ASN A 408 -6.49 6.58 13.31
CA ASN A 408 -5.25 7.06 13.91
C ASN A 408 -4.77 6.15 15.04
N LEU A 409 -5.70 5.71 15.91
CA LEU A 409 -5.41 4.73 16.97
C LEU A 409 -4.84 3.42 16.40
N THR A 410 -5.42 2.89 15.32
CA THR A 410 -4.94 1.67 14.66
C THR A 410 -3.49 1.79 14.22
N GLN A 411 -3.13 2.92 13.60
CA GLN A 411 -1.77 3.17 13.12
C GLN A 411 -0.77 3.27 14.27
N ALA A 412 -1.13 4.02 15.32
CA ALA A 412 -0.30 4.16 16.51
C ALA A 412 -0.07 2.81 17.21
N LEU A 413 -1.14 2.03 17.45
CA LEU A 413 -1.03 0.72 18.09
C LEU A 413 -0.26 -0.29 17.24
N ALA A 414 -0.37 -0.23 15.92
CA ALA A 414 0.42 -1.09 15.03
C ALA A 414 1.94 -0.85 15.18
N ASP A 415 2.34 0.41 15.35
CA ASP A 415 3.74 0.78 15.60
C ASP A 415 4.19 0.38 17.02
N GLU A 416 3.37 0.67 18.05
CA GLU A 416 3.67 0.34 19.45
C GLU A 416 3.77 -1.19 19.69
N TRP A 417 2.90 -1.98 19.04
CA TRP A 417 2.79 -3.41 19.27
C TRP A 417 3.63 -4.27 18.32
N ALA A 418 4.35 -3.62 17.39
CA ALA A 418 5.23 -4.31 16.45
C ALA A 418 6.33 -5.13 17.14
N GLU A 419 6.85 -4.66 18.29
CA GLU A 419 7.85 -5.39 19.08
C GLU A 419 7.32 -6.71 19.68
N PHE A 420 6.00 -6.79 19.91
CA PHE A 420 5.32 -7.98 20.42
C PHE A 420 4.84 -8.92 19.30
N GLY A 421 4.98 -8.50 18.05
CA GLY A 421 4.45 -9.24 16.90
C GLY A 421 2.92 -9.21 16.78
N VAL A 422 2.25 -8.31 17.53
CA VAL A 422 0.79 -8.15 17.50
C VAL A 422 0.39 -7.21 16.36
N ARG A 423 -0.57 -7.62 15.55
CA ARG A 423 -1.07 -6.84 14.43
C ARG A 423 -2.32 -6.07 14.80
N VAL A 424 -2.47 -4.87 14.23
CA VAL A 424 -3.66 -4.03 14.43
C VAL A 424 -4.10 -3.47 13.08
N ASN A 425 -5.34 -3.73 12.70
CA ASN A 425 -5.92 -3.23 11.45
C ASN A 425 -7.32 -2.66 11.66
N VAL A 426 -7.82 -1.91 10.68
CA VAL A 426 -9.17 -1.35 10.71
C VAL A 426 -9.89 -1.55 9.38
N ILE A 427 -11.10 -2.09 9.43
CA ILE A 427 -11.99 -2.26 8.27
C ILE A 427 -12.76 -0.96 8.02
N ASN A 428 -12.78 -0.51 6.78
CA ASN A 428 -13.59 0.60 6.30
C ASN A 428 -14.65 0.09 5.31
N PRO A 429 -15.81 -0.33 5.80
CA PRO A 429 -16.85 -0.82 4.91
C PRO A 429 -17.55 0.33 4.18
N GLU A 430 -17.93 0.08 2.93
CA GLU A 430 -18.91 0.89 2.22
C GLU A 430 -20.27 0.83 2.95
N ARG A 431 -21.29 1.53 2.46
CA ARG A 431 -22.65 1.46 3.00
C ARG A 431 -23.09 0.00 3.09
N THR A 432 -23.19 -0.54 4.30
CA THR A 432 -23.47 -1.95 4.55
C THR A 432 -24.87 -2.15 5.10
N ALA A 433 -25.59 -3.16 4.61
CA ALA A 433 -26.88 -3.56 5.10
C ALA A 433 -26.76 -4.12 6.54
N THR A 434 -27.08 -3.28 7.52
CA THR A 434 -27.03 -3.64 8.95
C THR A 434 -28.21 -3.01 9.70
N PRO A 435 -28.67 -3.59 10.81
CA PRO A 435 -29.71 -2.98 11.64
C PRO A 435 -29.39 -1.55 12.10
N MET A 436 -28.12 -1.28 12.41
CA MET A 436 -27.66 0.08 12.76
C MET A 436 -27.92 1.07 11.62
N ARG A 437 -27.63 0.68 10.37
CA ARG A 437 -27.85 1.52 9.22
C ARG A 437 -29.34 1.75 8.94
N THR A 438 -30.13 0.67 8.99
CA THR A 438 -31.58 0.77 8.80
C THR A 438 -32.21 1.68 9.86
N LYS A 439 -31.77 1.60 11.13
CA LYS A 439 -32.23 2.50 12.20
C LYS A 439 -31.90 3.95 11.89
N ALA A 440 -30.70 4.27 11.34
CA ALA A 440 -30.24 5.63 11.13
C ALA A 440 -30.76 6.27 9.83
N PHE A 441 -31.01 5.49 8.78
CA PHE A 441 -31.31 6.01 7.43
C PHE A 441 -32.64 5.50 6.86
N GLY A 442 -33.35 4.60 7.56
CA GLY A 442 -34.54 3.93 7.05
C GLY A 442 -34.20 2.80 6.08
N ALA A 443 -35.22 2.29 5.39
CA ALA A 443 -35.05 1.27 4.37
C ALA A 443 -34.43 1.86 3.11
N GLU A 444 -33.32 1.30 2.66
CA GLU A 444 -32.62 1.67 1.42
C GLU A 444 -32.70 0.47 0.44
N PRO A 445 -32.68 0.71 -0.88
CA PRO A 445 -32.67 -0.41 -1.84
C PRO A 445 -31.46 -1.33 -1.63
N GLU A 446 -31.68 -2.64 -1.54
CA GLU A 446 -30.63 -3.63 -1.26
C GLU A 446 -29.44 -3.52 -2.23
N HIS A 447 -29.70 -3.32 -3.52
CA HIS A 447 -28.65 -3.17 -4.54
C HIS A 447 -27.74 -1.94 -4.33
N THR A 448 -28.07 -1.03 -3.41
CA THR A 448 -27.24 0.14 -3.06
C THR A 448 -26.34 -0.10 -1.86
N LEU A 449 -26.52 -1.22 -1.20
CA LEU A 449 -25.83 -1.59 0.03
C LEU A 449 -24.85 -2.74 -0.21
N LEU A 450 -23.77 -2.77 0.55
CA LEU A 450 -22.88 -3.91 0.65
C LEU A 450 -23.50 -4.92 1.60
N ALA A 451 -23.45 -6.21 1.27
CA ALA A 451 -23.87 -7.27 2.19
C ALA A 451 -22.95 -7.35 3.41
N ALA A 452 -23.49 -7.61 4.60
CA ALA A 452 -22.68 -7.71 5.81
C ALA A 452 -21.74 -8.92 5.77
N GLU A 453 -22.14 -10.00 5.10
CA GLU A 453 -21.32 -11.20 4.84
C GLU A 453 -20.08 -10.88 4.01
N THR A 454 -20.15 -9.94 3.05
CA THR A 454 -18.98 -9.51 2.28
C THR A 454 -17.95 -8.81 3.17
N VAL A 455 -18.42 -8.02 4.13
CA VAL A 455 -17.54 -7.37 5.11
C VAL A 455 -16.97 -8.42 6.08
N ALA A 456 -17.77 -9.38 6.52
CA ALA A 456 -17.35 -10.48 7.38
C ALA A 456 -16.25 -11.33 6.70
N GLN A 457 -16.42 -11.67 5.42
CA GLN A 457 -15.40 -12.39 4.64
C GLN A 457 -14.10 -11.60 4.57
N SER A 458 -14.15 -10.32 4.20
CA SER A 458 -12.96 -9.47 4.15
C SER A 458 -12.29 -9.31 5.53
N SER A 459 -13.07 -9.30 6.59
CA SER A 459 -12.56 -9.26 7.97
C SER A 459 -11.81 -10.53 8.32
N LEU A 460 -12.35 -11.70 7.94
CA LEU A 460 -11.66 -12.98 8.13
C LEU A 460 -10.34 -13.04 7.32
N ASP A 461 -10.35 -12.57 6.07
CA ASP A 461 -9.17 -12.48 5.22
C ASP A 461 -8.08 -11.63 5.88
N VAL A 462 -8.46 -10.51 6.51
CA VAL A 462 -7.52 -9.65 7.27
C VAL A 462 -6.99 -10.36 8.49
N LEU A 463 -7.83 -11.06 9.26
CA LEU A 463 -7.41 -11.76 10.48
C LEU A 463 -6.34 -12.83 10.22
N ILE A 464 -6.37 -13.47 9.06
CA ILE A 464 -5.38 -14.48 8.66
C ILE A 464 -4.21 -13.92 7.84
N SER A 465 -4.19 -12.61 7.56
CA SER A 465 -3.11 -11.93 6.83
C SER A 465 -2.00 -11.43 7.76
N ASP A 466 -0.83 -11.09 7.18
CA ASP A 466 0.28 -10.46 7.90
C ASP A 466 0.19 -8.92 7.92
N LEU A 467 -0.93 -8.35 7.49
CA LEU A 467 -1.13 -6.91 7.46
C LEU A 467 -1.17 -6.32 8.86
N THR A 468 -0.60 -5.13 9.03
CA THR A 468 -0.71 -4.32 10.25
C THR A 468 -0.68 -2.83 9.92
N GLY A 469 -1.36 -2.00 10.71
CA GLY A 469 -1.46 -0.55 10.52
C GLY A 469 -2.32 -0.11 9.34
N GLN A 470 -3.09 -1.03 8.73
CA GLN A 470 -3.80 -0.79 7.48
C GLN A 470 -5.26 -0.42 7.68
N VAL A 471 -5.75 0.46 6.80
CA VAL A 471 -7.20 0.71 6.61
C VAL A 471 -7.65 -0.10 5.41
N ILE A 472 -8.42 -1.15 5.64
CA ILE A 472 -8.89 -2.04 4.58
C ILE A 472 -10.27 -1.58 4.08
N ASP A 473 -10.29 -1.04 2.88
CA ASP A 473 -11.51 -0.64 2.19
C ASP A 473 -12.26 -1.85 1.67
N VAL A 474 -13.50 -2.05 2.12
CA VAL A 474 -14.40 -3.08 1.58
C VAL A 474 -15.46 -2.38 0.72
N ARG A 475 -15.36 -2.58 -0.59
CA ARG A 475 -16.19 -1.92 -1.61
C ARG A 475 -16.94 -2.96 -2.43
N ARG A 476 -18.02 -2.53 -3.06
CA ARG A 476 -18.68 -3.33 -4.10
C ARG A 476 -17.77 -3.48 -5.33
N PRO A 477 -17.82 -4.61 -6.04
CA PRO A 477 -17.06 -4.79 -7.28
C PRO A 477 -17.41 -3.69 -8.31
N PRO A 478 -16.45 -3.20 -9.08
CA PRO A 478 -16.74 -2.29 -10.20
C PRO A 478 -17.59 -3.02 -11.25
N GLY A 479 -18.75 -2.49 -11.57
CA GLY A 479 -19.73 -3.06 -12.53
C GLY A 479 -21.18 -2.97 -12.04
N GLU A 480 -21.40 -2.85 -10.74
CA GLU A 480 -22.70 -2.57 -10.15
C GLU A 480 -22.81 -1.08 -9.78
N ALA A 481 -22.60 -0.17 -10.75
CA ALA A 481 -22.82 1.24 -10.52
C ALA A 481 -24.29 1.48 -10.12
N PRO A 482 -24.58 2.30 -9.09
CA PRO A 482 -25.95 2.68 -8.79
C PRO A 482 -26.53 3.37 -10.03
N ILE A 483 -27.67 2.88 -10.52
CA ILE A 483 -28.46 3.64 -11.47
C ILE A 483 -28.70 4.99 -10.79
N ALA A 484 -28.17 6.06 -11.38
CA ALA A 484 -28.41 7.40 -10.88
C ALA A 484 -29.92 7.63 -10.89
N VAL A 485 -30.54 7.62 -9.72
CA VAL A 485 -31.93 8.07 -9.58
C VAL A 485 -31.86 9.55 -9.89
N ALA A 486 -32.39 9.96 -11.04
CA ALA A 486 -32.56 11.35 -11.40
C ALA A 486 -33.37 12.01 -10.29
N VAL A 487 -32.75 12.94 -9.56
CA VAL A 487 -33.47 13.81 -8.63
C VAL A 487 -34.43 14.63 -9.50
N PRO A 488 -35.77 14.54 -9.28
CA PRO A 488 -36.68 15.39 -10.02
C PRO A 488 -36.28 16.84 -9.73
N ALA A 489 -36.14 17.63 -10.79
CA ALA A 489 -35.87 19.05 -10.68
C ALA A 489 -36.92 19.68 -9.76
N GLN A 490 -36.47 20.36 -8.73
CA GLN A 490 -37.32 21.22 -7.92
C GLN A 490 -37.92 22.27 -8.88
N THR A 491 -39.21 22.11 -9.18
CA THR A 491 -39.97 23.13 -9.86
C THR A 491 -40.03 24.38 -8.96
N ASP A 492 -39.45 25.44 -9.47
CA ASP A 492 -39.53 26.78 -8.88
C ASP A 492 -40.98 27.15 -8.49
N ARG A 493 -41.26 27.14 -7.18
CA ARG A 493 -42.41 27.86 -6.62
C ARG A 493 -41.98 29.26 -6.23
N ALA A 494 -41.70 30.08 -7.20
CA ALA A 494 -41.50 31.53 -7.02
C ALA A 494 -42.08 32.30 -8.22
N ALA A 495 -43.39 32.18 -8.44
CA ALA A 495 -44.13 33.12 -9.29
C ALA A 495 -45.61 33.05 -8.97
N SER A 496 -46.00 33.50 -7.77
CA SER A 496 -47.41 33.86 -7.51
C SER A 496 -47.50 34.69 -6.24
N ALA A 497 -46.99 35.92 -6.27
CA ALA A 497 -47.31 36.97 -5.28
C ALA A 497 -47.05 38.34 -5.88
N ALA A 498 -47.70 38.66 -7.02
CA ALA A 498 -47.77 40.01 -7.53
C ALA A 498 -48.98 40.13 -8.50
N ALA A 499 -50.18 40.01 -7.94
CA ALA A 499 -51.39 40.54 -8.54
C ALA A 499 -52.51 40.38 -7.51
N VAL A 500 -52.68 41.34 -6.63
CA VAL A 500 -53.95 41.91 -6.13
C VAL A 500 -53.61 42.99 -5.08
N GLY A 501 -53.95 44.19 -5.36
CA GLY A 501 -54.02 45.36 -4.48
C GLY A 501 -53.11 46.50 -4.88
#